data_c2dc40cabd8b25f5b376795a7553aa92
#
_entry.id   c2dc40cabd8b25f5b376795a7553aa92
#
_cell.length_a   1.000
_cell.length_b   1.000
_cell.length_c   1.000
_cell.angle_alpha   90.00
_cell.angle_beta   90.00
_cell.angle_gamma   90.00
#
_symmetry.space_group_name_H-M   'P 1'
#
loop_
_entity.id
_entity.type
_entity.pdbx_description
1 polymer ?
#
loop_
_entity_poly.entity_id
_entity_poly.type
_entity_poly.pdbx_seq_one_letter_code
_entity_poly.pdbx_strand_id
1 'polypeptide(L)'
;IMMNEPALHQHELFYKMCKKVGTKILLLSPPNMQKSIISEKSRTIDGNIELDKLSSSNRSFEELRSYHKSFSAIKAQRAIKKFKASNLELFKSSLKFISSENQHIKTHYTHRGRTKFKVLVDEFKLKINRKLRYSFINHNFQTEIKSEEKFIYFPLGVDEERNILIAAPYYTNQIEVLRQIVKSLPVGYKLFVKENPGQSVRYWKNISEYKEIMDIPNVHLFHPNLSTEIFYKKCSLVITIGGSSGLEAALYEKPSIIFSDLGYSILPSVSKLNSIEELPTTIRESLQKKVNVEDLDKYLSFLENNSFDFDIMDFENKYNEFFYHNGHYLSVNISESKMKDFLEENKITIDKLASEFEKKIKQFNE
;
A
#
# COMPACT_ATOMS: atom_id res chain seq x y z
N ILE A 1 -15.95 13.55 13.72
CA ILE A 1 -15.91 12.11 13.41
C ILE A 1 -14.47 11.64 13.43
N MET A 2 -14.19 10.50 14.04
CA MET A 2 -12.89 9.84 14.07
C MET A 2 -13.00 8.55 13.25
N MET A 3 -12.08 8.31 12.34
CA MET A 3 -12.06 7.10 11.52
C MET A 3 -10.63 6.77 11.03
N ASN A 4 -10.43 5.53 10.63
CA ASN A 4 -9.21 5.17 9.91
C ASN A 4 -9.22 5.82 8.51
N GLU A 5 -8.05 6.05 7.97
CA GLU A 5 -7.93 6.53 6.59
C GLU A 5 -8.72 5.63 5.62
N PRO A 6 -9.49 6.22 4.68
CA PRO A 6 -10.34 5.46 3.77
C PRO A 6 -9.57 4.39 3.01
N ALA A 7 -9.96 3.14 3.20
CA ALA A 7 -9.38 1.98 2.53
C ALA A 7 -10.32 1.34 1.49
N LEU A 8 -11.62 1.63 1.58
CA LEU A 8 -12.67 1.11 0.71
C LEU A 8 -13.51 2.25 0.15
N HIS A 9 -14.17 2.04 -0.99
CA HIS A 9 -15.00 3.06 -1.64
C HIS A 9 -16.09 3.65 -0.75
N GLN A 10 -16.74 2.83 0.08
CA GLN A 10 -17.76 3.31 1.03
C GLN A 10 -17.15 4.23 2.11
N HIS A 11 -15.93 3.97 2.56
CA HIS A 11 -15.22 4.84 3.51
C HIS A 11 -14.88 6.18 2.86
N GLU A 12 -14.41 6.16 1.62
CA GLU A 12 -14.10 7.36 0.86
C GLU A 12 -15.36 8.18 0.56
N LEU A 13 -16.46 7.51 0.17
CA LEU A 13 -17.75 8.18 -0.02
C LEU A 13 -18.22 8.86 1.26
N PHE A 14 -18.18 8.15 2.40
CA PHE A 14 -18.54 8.70 3.69
C PHE A 14 -17.67 9.90 4.06
N TYR A 15 -16.36 9.79 3.90
CA TYR A 15 -15.42 10.90 4.13
C TYR A 15 -15.78 12.12 3.28
N LYS A 16 -16.01 11.95 1.98
CA LYS A 16 -16.40 13.03 1.07
C LYS A 16 -17.75 13.65 1.42
N MET A 17 -18.73 12.84 1.81
CA MET A 17 -20.03 13.32 2.26
C MET A 17 -19.90 14.19 3.51
N CYS A 18 -19.16 13.74 4.51
CA CYS A 18 -18.91 14.50 5.73
C CYS A 18 -18.21 15.83 5.43
N LYS A 19 -17.19 15.82 4.58
CA LYS A 19 -16.54 17.08 4.13
C LYS A 19 -17.51 18.03 3.42
N LYS A 20 -18.36 17.49 2.57
CA LYS A 20 -19.35 18.31 1.83
C LYS A 20 -20.35 19.02 2.75
N VAL A 21 -20.73 18.40 3.86
CA VAL A 21 -21.65 19.00 4.85
C VAL A 21 -20.92 19.77 5.97
N GLY A 22 -19.60 19.96 5.85
CA GLY A 22 -18.82 20.73 6.81
C GLY A 22 -18.50 19.99 8.13
N THR A 23 -18.75 18.66 8.18
CA THR A 23 -18.41 17.87 9.39
C THR A 23 -16.91 17.70 9.50
N LYS A 24 -16.34 18.08 10.64
CA LYS A 24 -14.93 17.86 10.95
C LYS A 24 -14.63 16.36 11.10
N ILE A 25 -13.58 15.90 10.43
CA ILE A 25 -13.17 14.50 10.44
C ILE A 25 -11.69 14.42 10.82
N LEU A 26 -11.37 13.49 11.70
CA LEU A 26 -10.01 13.10 12.04
C LEU A 26 -9.72 11.70 11.52
N LEU A 27 -8.69 11.59 10.72
CA LEU A 27 -8.24 10.36 10.08
C LEU A 27 -6.98 9.85 10.79
N LEU A 28 -7.02 8.60 11.20
CA LEU A 28 -5.86 7.87 11.70
C LEU A 28 -5.18 7.16 10.52
N SER A 29 -3.93 7.49 10.25
CA SER A 29 -3.16 6.93 9.13
C SER A 29 -1.74 6.54 9.54
N PRO A 30 -1.18 5.44 8.97
CA PRO A 30 0.22 5.08 9.17
C PRO A 30 1.10 5.83 8.16
N PRO A 31 2.10 6.59 8.60
CA PRO A 31 3.03 7.32 7.72
C PRO A 31 4.16 6.42 7.16
N ASN A 32 3.90 5.15 6.88
CA ASN A 32 4.89 4.11 6.52
C ASN A 32 5.98 3.84 7.59
N MET A 33 5.70 4.18 8.83
CA MET A 33 6.49 3.87 10.02
C MET A 33 5.63 3.06 10.99
N GLN A 34 6.22 2.51 12.05
CA GLN A 34 5.47 1.85 13.14
C GLN A 34 4.79 2.86 14.06
N LYS A 35 4.39 3.98 13.52
CA LYS A 35 3.75 5.08 14.20
C LYS A 35 2.47 5.45 13.46
N SER A 36 1.67 6.31 14.03
CA SER A 36 0.46 6.83 13.43
C SER A 36 0.44 8.35 13.43
N ILE A 37 -0.33 8.91 12.51
CA ILE A 37 -0.61 10.34 12.41
C ILE A 37 -2.13 10.51 12.45
N ILE A 38 -2.60 11.57 13.09
CA ILE A 38 -3.98 12.03 13.03
C ILE A 38 -4.03 13.31 12.20
N SER A 39 -4.84 13.30 11.13
CA SER A 39 -4.99 14.42 10.20
C SER A 39 -6.43 14.59 9.72
N GLU A 40 -6.79 15.78 9.26
CA GLU A 40 -8.08 16.05 8.60
C GLU A 40 -8.07 15.63 7.12
N LYS A 41 -6.89 15.61 6.53
CA LYS A 41 -6.71 15.29 5.11
C LYS A 41 -6.25 13.84 4.93
N SER A 42 -6.88 13.15 4.01
CA SER A 42 -6.42 11.82 3.61
C SER A 42 -5.08 11.89 2.90
N ARG A 43 -4.14 11.01 3.24
CA ARG A 43 -2.83 10.80 2.61
C ARG A 43 -1.83 11.94 2.77
N THR A 44 -2.15 12.95 3.54
CA THR A 44 -1.27 14.08 3.80
C THR A 44 -1.35 14.44 5.28
N ILE A 45 -0.45 15.30 5.72
CA ILE A 45 -0.51 15.94 7.04
C ILE A 45 -1.23 17.28 6.90
N ASP A 46 -1.90 17.72 7.96
CA ASP A 46 -2.60 18.99 7.99
C ASP A 46 -1.64 20.18 7.85
N GLY A 47 -2.17 21.26 7.32
CA GLY A 47 -1.43 22.49 7.13
C GLY A 47 -0.85 22.65 5.72
N ASN A 48 -0.28 23.82 5.47
CA ASN A 48 0.48 24.10 4.27
C ASN A 48 1.96 23.86 4.58
N ILE A 49 2.46 22.69 4.17
CA ILE A 49 3.82 22.27 4.48
C ILE A 49 4.75 22.94 3.48
N GLU A 50 5.56 23.87 3.98
CA GLU A 50 6.64 24.50 3.23
C GLU A 50 7.96 23.85 3.63
N LEU A 51 8.58 23.12 2.73
CA LEU A 51 9.79 22.32 2.98
C LEU A 51 10.94 23.17 3.55
N ASP A 52 11.08 24.42 3.07
CA ASP A 52 12.13 25.33 3.52
C ASP A 52 12.01 25.75 5.00
N LYS A 53 10.80 25.66 5.56
CA LYS A 53 10.53 25.96 6.97
C LYS A 53 10.72 24.76 7.90
N LEU A 54 10.96 23.59 7.36
CA LEU A 54 11.13 22.38 8.14
C LEU A 54 12.58 22.26 8.64
N SER A 55 12.73 21.70 9.85
CA SER A 55 14.03 21.37 10.42
C SER A 55 14.54 20.04 9.94
N SER A 56 15.84 19.97 9.64
CA SER A 56 16.56 18.74 9.32
C SER A 56 17.18 18.14 10.59
N SER A 57 17.29 16.84 10.65
CA SER A 57 18.08 16.10 11.64
C SER A 57 19.51 15.83 11.16
N ASN A 58 19.89 16.34 9.98
CA ASN A 58 21.20 16.21 9.34
C ASN A 58 21.63 14.76 9.08
N ARG A 59 20.69 13.88 8.79
CA ARG A 59 20.95 12.47 8.46
C ARG A 59 21.43 12.31 7.01
N SER A 60 22.39 11.41 6.82
CA SER A 60 22.85 10.97 5.51
C SER A 60 21.84 10.03 4.83
N PHE A 61 21.99 9.84 3.51
CA PHE A 61 21.19 8.83 2.78
C PHE A 61 21.34 7.42 3.36
N GLU A 62 22.49 7.06 3.88
CA GLU A 62 22.72 5.74 4.48
C GLU A 62 21.93 5.56 5.77
N GLU A 63 21.93 6.55 6.64
CA GLU A 63 21.15 6.57 7.88
C GLU A 63 19.65 6.52 7.58
N LEU A 64 19.18 7.33 6.64
CA LEU A 64 17.78 7.34 6.21
C LEU A 64 17.35 5.99 5.60
N ARG A 65 18.21 5.37 4.78
CA ARG A 65 17.96 4.02 4.22
C ARG A 65 17.91 2.97 5.31
N SER A 66 18.83 3.00 6.26
CA SER A 66 18.89 2.04 7.37
C SER A 66 17.65 2.15 8.25
N TYR A 67 17.24 3.36 8.55
CA TYR A 67 16.02 3.64 9.30
C TYR A 67 14.78 3.10 8.57
N HIS A 68 14.61 3.40 7.29
CA HIS A 68 13.49 2.89 6.50
C HIS A 68 13.48 1.36 6.36
N LYS A 69 14.65 0.73 6.19
CA LYS A 69 14.77 -0.74 6.09
C LYS A 69 14.29 -1.45 7.35
N SER A 70 14.49 -0.87 8.53
CA SER A 70 14.02 -1.46 9.79
C SER A 70 12.50 -1.66 9.79
N PHE A 71 11.73 -0.72 9.27
CA PHE A 71 10.27 -0.81 9.18
C PHE A 71 9.79 -1.74 8.07
N SER A 72 10.43 -1.72 6.91
CA SER A 72 10.04 -2.57 5.77
C SER A 72 10.27 -4.06 6.08
N ALA A 73 11.32 -4.43 6.80
CA ALA A 73 11.59 -5.79 7.24
C ALA A 73 10.50 -6.32 8.20
N ILE A 74 10.08 -5.49 9.17
CA ILE A 74 9.02 -5.85 10.11
C ILE A 74 7.67 -6.01 9.38
N LYS A 75 7.36 -5.10 8.46
CA LYS A 75 6.14 -5.19 7.63
C LYS A 75 6.11 -6.48 6.80
N ALA A 76 7.24 -6.85 6.20
CA ALA A 76 7.36 -8.10 5.43
C ALA A 76 7.20 -9.35 6.31
N GLN A 77 7.82 -9.40 7.50
CA GLN A 77 7.67 -10.52 8.43
C GLN A 77 6.22 -10.69 8.90
N ARG A 78 5.52 -9.60 9.20
CA ARG A 78 4.11 -9.62 9.61
C ARG A 78 3.19 -10.11 8.48
N ALA A 79 3.43 -9.68 7.25
CA ALA A 79 2.66 -10.14 6.09
C ALA A 79 2.81 -11.65 5.85
N ILE A 80 4.02 -12.20 6.04
CA ILE A 80 4.28 -13.65 5.90
C ILE A 80 3.57 -14.44 7.00
N LYS A 81 3.58 -13.96 8.24
CA LYS A 81 2.96 -14.64 9.38
C LYS A 81 1.43 -14.75 9.23
N LYS A 82 0.80 -13.73 8.69
CA LYS A 82 -0.66 -13.62 8.55
C LYS A 82 -1.31 -14.67 7.62
N PHE A 83 -0.56 -15.31 6.72
CA PHE A 83 -1.11 -16.14 5.63
C PHE A 83 -0.70 -17.60 5.65
N LYS A 84 -0.06 -18.10 6.72
CA LYS A 84 0.33 -19.51 6.84
C LYS A 84 -0.71 -20.33 7.62
N ALA A 85 -1.81 -20.69 6.96
CA ALA A 85 -2.67 -21.74 7.50
C ALA A 85 -2.23 -23.12 6.95
N SER A 86 -2.13 -24.12 7.82
CA SER A 86 -1.89 -25.50 7.40
C SER A 86 -3.08 -26.08 6.64
N ASN A 87 -2.85 -27.09 5.80
CA ASN A 87 -3.95 -27.75 5.08
C ASN A 87 -4.98 -28.38 6.04
N LEU A 88 -4.53 -28.83 7.21
CA LEU A 88 -5.39 -29.40 8.24
C LEU A 88 -6.29 -28.34 8.89
N GLU A 89 -5.76 -27.15 9.17
CA GLU A 89 -6.55 -26.02 9.68
C GLU A 89 -7.58 -25.55 8.65
N LEU A 90 -7.20 -25.46 7.37
CA LEU A 90 -8.12 -25.15 6.29
C LEU A 90 -9.25 -26.18 6.17
N PHE A 91 -8.95 -27.45 6.31
CA PHE A 91 -9.95 -28.53 6.31
C PHE A 91 -10.90 -28.44 7.49
N LYS A 92 -10.35 -28.31 8.72
CA LYS A 92 -11.16 -28.11 9.93
C LYS A 92 -12.06 -26.87 9.83
N SER A 93 -11.51 -25.75 9.35
CA SER A 93 -12.26 -24.51 9.12
C SER A 93 -13.38 -24.69 8.09
N SER A 94 -13.13 -25.44 7.02
CA SER A 94 -14.15 -25.77 6.00
C SER A 94 -15.29 -26.60 6.56
N LEU A 95 -15.00 -27.61 7.39
CA LEU A 95 -16.02 -28.41 8.05
C LEU A 95 -16.87 -27.55 9.03
N LYS A 96 -16.19 -26.74 9.84
CA LYS A 96 -16.86 -25.82 10.76
C LYS A 96 -17.71 -24.77 10.00
N PHE A 97 -17.24 -24.29 8.84
CA PHE A 97 -18.00 -23.40 7.98
C PHE A 97 -19.29 -24.04 7.45
N ILE A 98 -19.23 -25.30 7.00
CA ILE A 98 -20.42 -26.02 6.52
C ILE A 98 -21.41 -26.24 7.64
N SER A 99 -20.95 -26.65 8.84
CA SER A 99 -21.78 -26.99 9.98
C SER A 99 -22.31 -25.77 10.76
N SER A 100 -21.76 -24.57 10.54
CA SER A 100 -22.18 -23.36 11.25
C SER A 100 -23.56 -22.90 10.80
N GLU A 101 -24.47 -22.61 11.74
CA GLU A 101 -25.68 -21.85 11.47
C GLU A 101 -25.32 -20.39 11.22
N ASN A 102 -25.44 -19.95 9.98
CA ASN A 102 -25.09 -18.58 9.61
C ASN A 102 -26.40 -17.84 9.25
N GLN A 103 -27.02 -17.20 10.22
CA GLN A 103 -28.26 -16.46 10.05
C GLN A 103 -28.14 -15.31 9.04
N HIS A 104 -26.92 -14.83 8.77
CA HIS A 104 -26.63 -13.68 7.90
C HIS A 104 -25.95 -14.04 6.57
N ILE A 105 -26.05 -15.29 6.10
CA ILE A 105 -25.42 -15.74 4.86
C ILE A 105 -25.74 -14.84 3.66
N LYS A 106 -26.98 -14.36 3.54
CA LYS A 106 -27.42 -13.53 2.41
C LYS A 106 -26.82 -12.12 2.40
N THR A 107 -26.46 -11.60 3.55
CA THR A 107 -25.93 -10.25 3.71
C THR A 107 -24.42 -10.23 3.96
N HIS A 108 -23.82 -11.39 4.28
CA HIS A 108 -22.41 -11.47 4.56
C HIS A 108 -21.60 -11.23 3.30
N TYR A 109 -20.77 -10.26 3.33
CA TYR A 109 -20.00 -9.78 2.17
C TYR A 109 -19.12 -10.88 1.52
N THR A 110 -18.56 -11.83 2.29
CA THR A 110 -17.77 -12.95 1.78
C THR A 110 -18.59 -13.98 1.03
N HIS A 111 -19.88 -14.08 1.28
CA HIS A 111 -20.77 -15.03 0.60
C HIS A 111 -21.41 -14.44 -0.65
N ARG A 112 -21.69 -13.16 -0.67
CA ARG A 112 -22.31 -12.45 -1.82
C ARG A 112 -23.52 -13.20 -2.41
N GLY A 113 -24.37 -13.77 -1.57
CA GLY A 113 -25.53 -14.58 -1.99
C GLY A 113 -25.21 -15.99 -2.51
N ARG A 114 -23.96 -16.45 -2.42
CA ARG A 114 -23.56 -17.81 -2.81
C ARG A 114 -23.91 -18.82 -1.71
N THR A 115 -24.19 -20.08 -2.11
CA THR A 115 -24.31 -21.19 -1.16
C THR A 115 -22.94 -21.53 -0.56
N LYS A 116 -22.92 -22.10 0.65
CA LYS A 116 -21.68 -22.52 1.32
C LYS A 116 -20.84 -23.46 0.44
N PHE A 117 -21.50 -24.42 -0.23
CA PHE A 117 -20.83 -25.34 -1.13
C PHE A 117 -20.16 -24.61 -2.31
N LYS A 118 -20.87 -23.66 -2.92
CA LYS A 118 -20.31 -22.85 -4.01
C LYS A 118 -19.11 -22.02 -3.56
N VAL A 119 -19.15 -21.47 -2.34
CA VAL A 119 -18.00 -20.75 -1.77
C VAL A 119 -16.78 -21.67 -1.68
N LEU A 120 -16.93 -22.88 -1.15
CA LEU A 120 -15.80 -23.82 -1.04
C LEU A 120 -15.25 -24.27 -2.41
N VAL A 121 -16.14 -24.51 -3.38
CA VAL A 121 -15.72 -24.83 -4.75
C VAL A 121 -14.98 -23.67 -5.40
N ASP A 122 -15.47 -22.45 -5.24
CA ASP A 122 -14.80 -21.25 -5.76
C ASP A 122 -13.42 -21.06 -5.11
N GLU A 123 -13.30 -21.24 -3.79
CA GLU A 123 -12.00 -21.17 -3.08
C GLU A 123 -11.01 -22.24 -3.58
N PHE A 124 -11.50 -23.46 -3.82
CA PHE A 124 -10.66 -24.52 -4.39
C PHE A 124 -10.17 -24.17 -5.80
N LYS A 125 -11.06 -23.67 -6.66
CA LYS A 125 -10.69 -23.18 -8.00
C LYS A 125 -9.67 -22.06 -7.93
N LEU A 126 -9.88 -21.09 -7.03
CA LEU A 126 -8.92 -20.00 -6.83
C LEU A 126 -7.55 -20.50 -6.39
N LYS A 127 -7.49 -21.51 -5.51
CA LYS A 127 -6.24 -22.15 -5.08
C LYS A 127 -5.48 -22.82 -6.24
N ILE A 128 -6.20 -23.51 -7.14
CA ILE A 128 -5.61 -24.11 -8.34
C ILE A 128 -5.11 -23.01 -9.29
N ASN A 129 -5.94 -22.04 -9.60
CA ASN A 129 -5.59 -20.94 -10.49
C ASN A 129 -4.38 -20.16 -9.97
N ARG A 130 -4.27 -19.94 -8.65
CA ARG A 130 -3.11 -19.35 -8.03
C ARG A 130 -1.82 -20.12 -8.30
N LYS A 131 -1.87 -21.46 -8.19
CA LYS A 131 -0.71 -22.32 -8.50
C LYS A 131 -0.31 -22.21 -9.97
N LEU A 132 -1.28 -22.27 -10.88
CA LEU A 132 -1.03 -22.14 -12.32
C LEU A 132 -0.44 -20.78 -12.69
N ARG A 133 -0.99 -19.70 -12.14
CA ARG A 133 -0.46 -18.34 -12.35
C ARG A 133 0.96 -18.19 -11.80
N TYR A 134 1.21 -18.70 -10.59
CA TYR A 134 2.56 -18.67 -10.01
C TYR A 134 3.57 -19.49 -10.81
N SER A 135 3.16 -20.66 -11.33
CA SER A 135 3.99 -21.44 -12.26
C SER A 135 4.31 -20.64 -13.54
N PHE A 136 3.32 -19.95 -14.11
CA PHE A 136 3.53 -19.08 -15.27
C PHE A 136 4.54 -17.95 -14.95
N ILE A 137 4.41 -17.30 -13.81
CA ILE A 137 5.32 -16.26 -13.35
C ILE A 137 6.75 -16.80 -13.27
N ASN A 138 6.95 -17.94 -12.61
CA ASN A 138 8.27 -18.55 -12.46
C ASN A 138 8.98 -18.89 -13.77
N HIS A 139 8.22 -19.22 -14.82
CA HIS A 139 8.80 -19.63 -16.11
C HIS A 139 9.00 -18.47 -17.08
N ASN A 140 8.24 -17.39 -16.95
CA ASN A 140 8.19 -16.34 -17.97
C ASN A 140 8.78 -15.01 -17.51
N PHE A 141 8.85 -14.73 -16.19
CA PHE A 141 9.33 -13.45 -15.70
C PHE A 141 10.86 -13.47 -15.53
N GLN A 142 11.47 -12.31 -15.76
CA GLN A 142 12.90 -12.16 -15.57
C GLN A 142 13.26 -12.21 -14.07
N THR A 143 14.30 -12.97 -13.74
CA THR A 143 14.76 -13.19 -12.36
C THR A 143 16.04 -12.42 -12.02
N GLU A 144 16.64 -11.76 -13.01
CA GLU A 144 17.86 -10.96 -12.85
C GLU A 144 17.89 -9.78 -13.84
N ILE A 145 18.58 -8.72 -13.49
CA ILE A 145 18.83 -7.59 -14.38
C ILE A 145 20.18 -7.83 -15.07
N LYS A 146 20.14 -8.33 -16.30
CA LYS A 146 21.33 -8.70 -17.09
C LYS A 146 21.93 -7.56 -17.89
N SER A 147 21.17 -6.47 -18.13
CA SER A 147 21.57 -5.42 -19.04
C SER A 147 22.14 -4.20 -18.31
N GLU A 148 23.08 -3.52 -18.94
CA GLU A 148 23.57 -2.19 -18.54
C GLU A 148 22.71 -1.08 -19.17
N GLU A 149 21.57 -1.42 -19.76
CA GLU A 149 20.67 -0.47 -20.42
C GLU A 149 20.10 0.54 -19.42
N LYS A 150 19.93 1.76 -19.88
CA LYS A 150 19.22 2.78 -19.10
C LYS A 150 17.76 2.40 -19.00
N PHE A 151 17.22 2.41 -17.80
CA PHE A 151 15.81 2.07 -17.61
C PHE A 151 15.10 2.96 -16.59
N ILE A 152 13.80 3.07 -16.81
CA ILE A 152 12.84 3.62 -15.86
C ILE A 152 12.18 2.44 -15.16
N TYR A 153 12.04 2.53 -13.84
CA TYR A 153 11.44 1.48 -13.04
C TYR A 153 9.97 1.80 -12.73
N PHE A 154 9.08 0.84 -13.00
CA PHE A 154 7.67 0.91 -12.65
C PHE A 154 7.28 -0.30 -11.79
N PRO A 155 7.11 -0.14 -10.47
CA PRO A 155 6.51 -1.17 -9.63
C PRO A 155 5.00 -1.22 -9.87
N LEU A 156 4.47 -2.39 -10.23
CA LEU A 156 3.02 -2.59 -10.29
C LEU A 156 2.41 -2.45 -8.89
N GLY A 157 1.32 -1.73 -8.81
CA GLY A 157 0.51 -1.69 -7.61
C GLY A 157 -0.39 -2.93 -7.51
N VAL A 158 -0.87 -3.23 -6.32
CA VAL A 158 -1.93 -4.23 -6.14
C VAL A 158 -3.26 -3.65 -6.63
N ASP A 159 -3.88 -4.29 -7.61
CA ASP A 159 -5.03 -3.74 -8.35
C ASP A 159 -6.22 -3.35 -7.47
N GLU A 160 -6.48 -4.12 -6.43
CA GLU A 160 -7.61 -3.90 -5.53
C GLU A 160 -7.29 -3.04 -4.32
N GLU A 161 -6.11 -2.42 -4.28
CA GLU A 161 -5.74 -1.54 -3.17
C GLU A 161 -6.21 -0.09 -3.38
N ARG A 162 -6.44 0.59 -2.25
CA ARG A 162 -6.83 2.00 -2.20
C ARG A 162 -5.91 2.93 -2.99
N ASN A 163 -4.63 2.60 -3.08
CA ASN A 163 -3.62 3.41 -3.78
C ASN A 163 -3.93 3.56 -5.27
N ILE A 164 -4.59 2.57 -5.86
CA ILE A 164 -5.04 2.60 -7.25
C ILE A 164 -6.51 2.99 -7.31
N LEU A 165 -7.39 2.26 -6.60
CA LEU A 165 -8.84 2.42 -6.75
C LEU A 165 -9.40 3.74 -6.23
N ILE A 166 -8.76 4.31 -5.19
CA ILE A 166 -9.25 5.52 -4.50
C ILE A 166 -8.34 6.72 -4.79
N ALA A 167 -7.01 6.52 -4.71
CA ALA A 167 -6.06 7.61 -4.86
C ALA A 167 -5.88 8.06 -6.30
N ALA A 168 -6.01 7.13 -7.25
CA ALA A 168 -5.77 7.38 -8.66
C ALA A 168 -6.83 6.68 -9.54
N PRO A 169 -8.14 6.99 -9.37
CA PRO A 169 -9.23 6.26 -10.01
C PRO A 169 -9.20 6.32 -11.55
N TYR A 170 -8.55 7.31 -12.14
CA TYR A 170 -8.36 7.42 -13.59
C TYR A 170 -7.26 6.51 -14.14
N TYR A 171 -6.40 5.95 -13.28
CA TYR A 171 -5.23 5.15 -13.65
C TYR A 171 -5.32 3.70 -13.15
N THR A 172 -6.55 3.20 -13.00
CA THR A 172 -6.80 1.82 -12.51
C THR A 172 -6.36 0.76 -13.50
N ASN A 173 -6.40 1.04 -14.81
CA ASN A 173 -5.85 0.16 -15.84
C ASN A 173 -4.33 0.38 -15.95
N GLN A 174 -3.56 -0.38 -15.15
CA GLN A 174 -2.12 -0.27 -15.14
C GLN A 174 -1.47 -0.62 -16.47
N ILE A 175 -2.08 -1.51 -17.26
CA ILE A 175 -1.54 -1.90 -18.58
C ILE A 175 -1.58 -0.71 -19.53
N GLU A 176 -2.67 0.05 -19.52
CA GLU A 176 -2.75 1.26 -20.33
C GLU A 176 -1.74 2.32 -19.85
N VAL A 177 -1.57 2.47 -18.54
CA VAL A 177 -0.51 3.35 -18.00
C VAL A 177 0.87 2.95 -18.51
N LEU A 178 1.19 1.65 -18.53
CA LEU A 178 2.46 1.15 -19.09
C LEU A 178 2.62 1.52 -20.57
N ARG A 179 1.57 1.39 -21.37
CA ARG A 179 1.58 1.79 -22.80
C ARG A 179 1.88 3.28 -22.97
N GLN A 180 1.27 4.13 -22.13
CA GLN A 180 1.51 5.58 -22.19
C GLN A 180 2.96 5.91 -21.77
N ILE A 181 3.47 5.26 -20.73
CA ILE A 181 4.87 5.44 -20.30
C ILE A 181 5.82 5.04 -21.42
N VAL A 182 5.64 3.88 -22.04
CA VAL A 182 6.51 3.40 -23.11
C VAL A 182 6.53 4.33 -24.31
N LYS A 183 5.37 4.87 -24.73
CA LYS A 183 5.28 5.87 -25.81
C LYS A 183 5.99 7.18 -25.46
N SER A 184 6.19 7.45 -24.17
CA SER A 184 6.81 8.67 -23.65
C SER A 184 8.31 8.52 -23.34
N LEU A 185 8.86 7.32 -23.47
CA LEU A 185 10.26 7.04 -23.14
C LEU A 185 11.22 7.80 -24.09
N PRO A 186 12.27 8.41 -23.56
CA PRO A 186 13.37 8.88 -24.40
C PRO A 186 14.08 7.72 -25.12
N VAL A 187 14.67 8.00 -26.26
CA VAL A 187 15.45 7.01 -27.03
C VAL A 187 16.54 6.40 -26.15
N GLY A 188 16.68 5.08 -26.20
CA GLY A 188 17.67 4.33 -25.44
C GLY A 188 17.23 3.94 -24.02
N TYR A 189 16.01 4.29 -23.59
CA TYR A 189 15.43 3.84 -22.32
C TYR A 189 14.51 2.64 -22.51
N LYS A 190 14.52 1.76 -21.50
CA LYS A 190 13.57 0.65 -21.32
C LYS A 190 12.66 0.90 -20.13
N LEU A 191 11.53 0.23 -20.07
CA LEU A 191 10.65 0.21 -18.92
C LEU A 191 10.77 -1.14 -18.19
N PHE A 192 11.33 -1.11 -16.99
CA PHE A 192 11.43 -2.29 -16.14
C PHE A 192 10.23 -2.31 -15.18
N VAL A 193 9.41 -3.32 -15.34
CA VAL A 193 8.17 -3.49 -14.60
C VAL A 193 8.32 -4.66 -13.65
N LYS A 194 8.01 -4.48 -12.39
CA LYS A 194 8.08 -5.55 -11.40
C LYS A 194 6.69 -5.79 -10.81
N GLU A 195 6.27 -7.07 -10.75
CA GLU A 195 5.03 -7.45 -10.10
C GLU A 195 5.14 -7.27 -8.58
N ASN A 196 4.05 -6.81 -7.98
CA ASN A 196 3.97 -6.62 -6.54
C ASN A 196 3.81 -7.98 -5.82
N PRO A 197 4.67 -8.33 -4.86
CA PRO A 197 4.51 -9.57 -4.07
C PRO A 197 3.14 -9.66 -3.38
N GLY A 198 2.55 -8.54 -3.00
CA GLY A 198 1.22 -8.45 -2.40
C GLY A 198 0.09 -8.95 -3.30
N GLN A 199 0.28 -8.96 -4.63
CA GLN A 199 -0.69 -9.50 -5.57
C GLN A 199 -0.93 -11.01 -5.36
N SER A 200 0.02 -11.72 -4.76
CA SER A 200 -0.14 -13.14 -4.40
C SER A 200 -1.32 -13.40 -3.47
N VAL A 201 -1.63 -12.46 -2.59
CA VAL A 201 -2.76 -12.53 -1.66
C VAL A 201 -4.09 -12.40 -2.41
N ARG A 202 -4.07 -11.71 -3.55
CA ARG A 202 -5.20 -11.50 -4.47
C ARG A 202 -5.23 -12.54 -5.60
N TYR A 203 -4.50 -13.66 -5.44
CA TYR A 203 -4.43 -14.79 -6.38
C TYR A 203 -3.78 -14.46 -7.74
N TRP A 204 -2.96 -13.42 -7.82
CA TRP A 204 -2.29 -12.91 -9.03
C TRP A 204 -3.24 -12.36 -10.10
N LYS A 205 -2.70 -11.58 -11.04
CA LYS A 205 -3.41 -11.18 -12.27
C LYS A 205 -3.70 -12.40 -13.15
N ASN A 206 -4.59 -12.26 -14.12
CA ASN A 206 -4.80 -13.31 -15.12
C ASN A 206 -3.57 -13.48 -16.01
N ILE A 207 -3.35 -14.69 -16.49
CA ILE A 207 -2.21 -15.00 -17.40
C ILE A 207 -2.30 -14.15 -18.67
N SER A 208 -3.50 -13.88 -19.17
CA SER A 208 -3.71 -12.98 -20.32
C SER A 208 -3.19 -11.57 -20.08
N GLU A 209 -3.39 -11.01 -18.89
CA GLU A 209 -2.90 -9.68 -18.52
C GLU A 209 -1.37 -9.65 -18.46
N TYR A 210 -0.75 -10.70 -17.92
CA TYR A 210 0.71 -10.80 -17.92
C TYR A 210 1.29 -10.91 -19.34
N LYS A 211 0.65 -11.70 -20.23
CA LYS A 211 1.05 -11.76 -21.63
C LYS A 211 0.93 -10.40 -22.31
N GLU A 212 -0.17 -9.72 -22.08
CA GLU A 212 -0.41 -8.38 -22.62
C GLU A 212 0.67 -7.37 -22.17
N ILE A 213 1.12 -7.42 -20.91
CA ILE A 213 2.25 -6.60 -20.43
C ILE A 213 3.56 -7.00 -21.13
N MET A 214 3.82 -8.29 -21.29
CA MET A 214 5.04 -8.80 -21.93
C MET A 214 5.11 -8.47 -23.41
N ASP A 215 3.95 -8.32 -24.08
CA ASP A 215 3.84 -7.98 -25.50
C ASP A 215 4.03 -6.47 -25.77
N ILE A 216 4.11 -5.62 -24.71
CA ILE A 216 4.37 -4.20 -24.89
C ILE A 216 5.86 -3.99 -25.25
N PRO A 217 6.18 -3.38 -26.40
CA PRO A 217 7.57 -3.14 -26.79
C PRO A 217 8.35 -2.36 -25.71
N ASN A 218 9.63 -2.67 -25.52
CA ASN A 218 10.50 -2.05 -24.52
C ASN A 218 10.11 -2.25 -23.04
N VAL A 219 9.11 -3.11 -22.75
CA VAL A 219 8.78 -3.53 -21.38
C VAL A 219 9.53 -4.81 -21.05
N HIS A 220 10.11 -4.84 -19.86
CA HIS A 220 10.70 -6.05 -19.25
C HIS A 220 9.98 -6.33 -17.94
N LEU A 221 9.33 -7.49 -17.84
CA LEU A 221 8.54 -7.87 -16.66
C LEU A 221 9.36 -8.77 -15.74
N PHE A 222 9.51 -8.33 -14.47
CA PHE A 222 10.36 -8.98 -13.48
C PHE A 222 9.57 -9.71 -12.41
N HIS A 223 10.21 -10.78 -11.91
CA HIS A 223 9.65 -11.64 -10.88
C HIS A 223 9.41 -10.89 -9.56
N PRO A 224 8.27 -11.11 -8.88
CA PRO A 224 7.93 -10.41 -7.63
C PRO A 224 8.93 -10.63 -6.48
N ASN A 225 9.67 -11.74 -6.47
CA ASN A 225 10.64 -12.05 -5.43
C ASN A 225 11.99 -11.33 -5.58
N LEU A 226 12.23 -10.66 -6.72
CA LEU A 226 13.43 -9.82 -6.84
C LEU A 226 13.41 -8.69 -5.81
N SER A 227 14.56 -8.39 -5.23
CA SER A 227 14.70 -7.26 -4.32
C SER A 227 14.42 -5.95 -5.07
N THR A 228 13.52 -5.14 -4.55
CA THR A 228 13.20 -3.81 -5.07
C THR A 228 14.41 -2.88 -5.01
N GLU A 229 15.30 -3.09 -4.05
CA GLU A 229 16.54 -2.33 -3.88
C GLU A 229 17.45 -2.38 -5.11
N ILE A 230 17.47 -3.52 -5.82
CA ILE A 230 18.30 -3.67 -7.04
C ILE A 230 17.82 -2.70 -8.14
N PHE A 231 16.50 -2.52 -8.25
CA PHE A 231 15.92 -1.59 -9.21
C PHE A 231 16.22 -0.14 -8.82
N TYR A 232 16.03 0.24 -7.56
CA TYR A 232 16.33 1.60 -7.11
C TYR A 232 17.80 1.97 -7.29
N LYS A 233 18.73 1.06 -7.03
CA LYS A 233 20.16 1.34 -7.23
C LYS A 233 20.54 1.60 -8.69
N LYS A 234 19.85 0.95 -9.64
CA LYS A 234 20.24 0.94 -11.07
C LYS A 234 19.36 1.81 -11.96
N CYS A 235 18.11 2.08 -11.60
CA CYS A 235 17.21 2.87 -12.44
C CYS A 235 17.65 4.34 -12.53
N SER A 236 17.18 5.00 -13.58
CA SER A 236 17.38 6.46 -13.75
C SER A 236 16.22 7.25 -13.13
N LEU A 237 15.02 6.68 -13.08
CA LEU A 237 13.78 7.30 -12.63
C LEU A 237 12.82 6.22 -12.15
N VAL A 238 12.01 6.51 -11.15
CA VAL A 238 10.89 5.67 -10.73
C VAL A 238 9.58 6.34 -11.12
N ILE A 239 8.67 5.57 -11.73
CA ILE A 239 7.30 6.02 -11.99
C ILE A 239 6.36 5.12 -11.19
N THR A 240 5.46 5.69 -10.40
CA THR A 240 4.47 4.93 -9.64
C THR A 240 3.12 5.63 -9.60
N ILE A 241 2.03 4.87 -9.62
CA ILE A 241 0.69 5.47 -9.61
C ILE A 241 0.40 6.16 -8.27
N GLY A 242 0.58 5.46 -7.16
CA GLY A 242 0.22 6.00 -5.84
C GLY A 242 0.85 5.26 -4.67
N GLY A 243 1.99 4.64 -4.88
CA GLY A 243 2.69 3.84 -3.86
C GLY A 243 3.78 4.60 -3.10
N SER A 244 4.32 3.98 -2.08
CA SER A 244 5.50 4.47 -1.34
C SER A 244 6.79 4.44 -2.17
N SER A 245 6.77 3.78 -3.32
CA SER A 245 7.94 3.57 -4.17
C SER A 245 8.57 4.87 -4.66
N GLY A 246 7.81 5.95 -4.77
CA GLY A 246 8.35 7.27 -5.10
C GLY A 246 9.21 7.86 -3.98
N LEU A 247 8.79 7.71 -2.74
CA LEU A 247 9.58 8.09 -1.56
C LEU A 247 10.78 7.16 -1.37
N GLU A 248 10.57 5.86 -1.55
CA GLU A 248 11.65 4.87 -1.48
C GLU A 248 12.74 5.14 -2.53
N ALA A 249 12.36 5.59 -3.73
CA ALA A 249 13.31 6.01 -4.76
C ALA A 249 14.23 7.14 -4.28
N ALA A 250 13.69 8.13 -3.58
CA ALA A 250 14.47 9.25 -3.04
C ALA A 250 15.53 8.78 -2.04
N LEU A 251 15.28 7.74 -1.25
CA LEU A 251 16.28 7.12 -0.38
C LEU A 251 17.49 6.55 -1.12
N TYR A 252 17.31 6.22 -2.39
CA TYR A 252 18.37 5.74 -3.31
C TYR A 252 18.80 6.80 -4.32
N GLU A 253 18.56 8.08 -4.02
CA GLU A 253 18.99 9.21 -4.83
C GLU A 253 18.35 9.21 -6.24
N LYS A 254 17.15 8.62 -6.36
CA LYS A 254 16.42 8.56 -7.63
C LYS A 254 15.20 9.47 -7.62
N PRO A 255 15.03 10.30 -8.63
CA PRO A 255 13.80 11.09 -8.79
C PRO A 255 12.61 10.17 -9.07
N SER A 256 11.42 10.70 -8.86
CA SER A 256 10.20 9.94 -9.14
C SER A 256 9.08 10.76 -9.75
N ILE A 257 8.18 10.07 -10.48
CA ILE A 257 6.91 10.61 -10.98
C ILE A 257 5.77 9.85 -10.30
N ILE A 258 4.77 10.58 -9.84
CA ILE A 258 3.57 10.04 -9.19
C ILE A 258 2.31 10.53 -9.91
N PHE A 259 1.25 9.71 -9.92
CA PHE A 259 -0.03 10.02 -10.57
C PHE A 259 -1.11 10.44 -9.57
N SER A 260 -0.84 10.32 -8.28
CA SER A 260 -1.78 10.68 -7.21
C SER A 260 -1.16 11.68 -6.24
N ASP A 261 -2.01 12.36 -5.48
CA ASP A 261 -1.55 13.29 -4.46
C ASP A 261 -1.11 12.52 -3.21
N LEU A 262 0.17 12.66 -2.86
CA LEU A 262 0.79 11.98 -1.73
C LEU A 262 1.60 12.98 -0.91
N GLY A 263 1.70 12.77 0.40
CA GLY A 263 2.40 13.70 1.30
C GLY A 263 3.82 14.04 0.85
N TYR A 264 4.54 13.10 0.26
CA TYR A 264 5.90 13.32 -0.23
C TYR A 264 6.00 14.03 -1.61
N SER A 265 4.86 14.43 -2.19
CA SER A 265 4.84 15.25 -3.43
C SER A 265 5.47 16.64 -3.25
N ILE A 266 5.68 17.08 -2.01
CA ILE A 266 6.39 18.33 -1.68
C ILE A 266 7.90 18.27 -1.97
N LEU A 267 8.49 17.07 -2.12
CA LEU A 267 9.90 16.92 -2.42
C LEU A 267 10.21 17.41 -3.85
N PRO A 268 11.21 18.27 -4.07
CA PRO A 268 11.57 18.78 -5.40
C PRO A 268 11.94 17.68 -6.41
N SER A 269 12.45 16.55 -5.90
CA SER A 269 12.79 15.35 -6.69
C SER A 269 11.59 14.54 -7.14
N VAL A 270 10.39 14.84 -6.65
CA VAL A 270 9.14 14.17 -7.01
C VAL A 270 8.35 15.05 -7.96
N SER A 271 7.92 14.50 -9.08
CA SER A 271 7.05 15.19 -10.04
C SER A 271 5.65 14.57 -9.96
N LYS A 272 4.65 15.38 -9.63
CA LYS A 272 3.25 14.96 -9.71
C LYS A 272 2.74 15.20 -11.11
N LEU A 273 2.20 14.16 -11.74
CA LEU A 273 1.56 14.25 -13.05
C LEU A 273 0.12 14.76 -12.89
N ASN A 274 -0.25 15.84 -13.57
CA ASN A 274 -1.61 16.38 -13.55
C ASN A 274 -2.43 15.84 -14.71
N SER A 275 -1.80 15.63 -15.88
CA SER A 275 -2.42 15.07 -17.07
C SER A 275 -1.49 14.11 -17.77
N ILE A 276 -2.04 13.11 -18.45
CA ILE A 276 -1.25 12.09 -19.17
C ILE A 276 -0.48 12.71 -20.35
N GLU A 277 -0.96 13.80 -20.91
CA GLU A 277 -0.33 14.54 -22.01
C GLU A 277 1.02 15.16 -21.58
N GLU A 278 1.19 15.47 -20.31
CA GLU A 278 2.45 16.01 -19.75
C GLU A 278 3.53 14.95 -19.59
N LEU A 279 3.18 13.66 -19.65
CA LEU A 279 4.06 12.55 -19.31
C LEU A 279 5.40 12.58 -20.08
N PRO A 280 5.45 12.83 -21.42
CA PRO A 280 6.73 12.87 -22.15
C PRO A 280 7.67 13.97 -21.67
N THR A 281 7.13 15.15 -21.35
CA THR A 281 7.91 16.29 -20.85
C THR A 281 8.32 16.04 -19.41
N THR A 282 7.40 15.59 -18.55
CA THR A 282 7.66 15.28 -17.15
C THR A 282 8.75 14.22 -17.00
N ILE A 283 8.78 13.20 -17.86
CA ILE A 283 9.86 12.18 -17.85
C ILE A 283 11.22 12.83 -18.14
N ARG A 284 11.32 13.66 -19.20
CA ARG A 284 12.59 14.31 -19.59
C ARG A 284 13.11 15.23 -18.49
N GLU A 285 12.24 16.03 -17.90
CA GLU A 285 12.57 16.94 -16.80
C GLU A 285 12.95 16.18 -15.53
N SER A 286 12.20 15.13 -15.18
CA SER A 286 12.48 14.33 -13.98
C SER A 286 13.80 13.57 -14.08
N LEU A 287 14.21 13.14 -15.27
CA LEU A 287 15.52 12.51 -15.49
C LEU A 287 16.71 13.44 -15.21
N GLN A 288 16.49 14.77 -15.20
CA GLN A 288 17.53 15.77 -14.87
C GLN A 288 17.51 16.16 -13.39
N LYS A 289 16.47 15.80 -12.64
CA LYS A 289 16.37 16.13 -11.22
C LYS A 289 17.37 15.34 -10.39
N LYS A 290 17.85 15.99 -9.34
CA LYS A 290 18.69 15.36 -8.31
C LYS A 290 17.92 15.34 -7.01
N VAL A 291 18.14 14.31 -6.22
CA VAL A 291 17.58 14.21 -4.87
C VAL A 291 18.52 14.93 -3.91
N ASN A 292 18.00 15.87 -3.14
CA ASN A 292 18.71 16.49 -2.04
C ASN A 292 18.43 15.71 -0.76
N VAL A 293 19.48 15.30 -0.07
CA VAL A 293 19.37 14.56 1.20
C VAL A 293 18.73 15.41 2.30
N GLU A 294 19.03 16.71 2.33
CA GLU A 294 18.48 17.62 3.32
C GLU A 294 16.96 17.76 3.18
N ASP A 295 16.45 17.90 1.95
CA ASP A 295 15.02 17.97 1.68
C ASP A 295 14.30 16.68 2.12
N LEU A 296 14.91 15.54 1.83
CA LEU A 296 14.37 14.23 2.22
C LEU A 296 14.37 14.07 3.75
N ASP A 297 15.45 14.47 4.41
CA ASP A 297 15.56 14.40 5.87
C ASP A 297 14.58 15.37 6.56
N LYS A 298 14.43 16.59 6.06
CA LYS A 298 13.41 17.53 6.53
C LYS A 298 12.00 16.92 6.48
N TYR A 299 11.65 16.32 5.36
CA TYR A 299 10.33 15.66 5.20
C TYR A 299 10.14 14.49 6.17
N LEU A 300 11.14 13.61 6.30
CA LEU A 300 11.06 12.45 7.20
C LEU A 300 11.06 12.86 8.66
N SER A 301 11.88 13.85 9.06
CA SER A 301 11.87 14.42 10.41
C SER A 301 10.52 15.06 10.74
N PHE A 302 9.91 15.74 9.77
CA PHE A 302 8.56 16.29 9.95
C PHE A 302 7.51 15.19 10.18
N LEU A 303 7.56 14.09 9.43
CA LEU A 303 6.69 12.94 9.66
C LEU A 303 6.89 12.34 11.06
N GLU A 304 8.14 12.18 11.48
CA GLU A 304 8.50 11.64 12.80
C GLU A 304 7.98 12.52 13.94
N ASN A 305 8.15 13.83 13.82
CA ASN A 305 7.74 14.81 14.85
C ASN A 305 6.22 14.95 14.97
N ASN A 306 5.47 14.68 13.88
CA ASN A 306 4.02 14.73 13.86
C ASN A 306 3.35 13.36 14.04
N SER A 307 4.12 12.33 14.35
CA SER A 307 3.64 10.98 14.58
C SER A 307 3.74 10.59 16.06
N PHE A 308 2.90 9.65 16.46
CA PHE A 308 2.91 9.07 17.81
C PHE A 308 3.00 7.55 17.75
N ASP A 309 3.48 6.94 18.86
CA ASP A 309 3.69 5.49 18.94
C ASP A 309 2.36 4.76 19.04
N PHE A 310 1.78 4.47 17.91
CA PHE A 310 0.64 3.57 17.75
C PHE A 310 0.76 2.86 16.41
N ASP A 311 1.00 1.56 16.45
CA ASP A 311 1.10 0.72 15.26
C ASP A 311 -0.28 0.12 14.96
N ILE A 312 -1.01 0.73 14.01
CA ILE A 312 -2.32 0.26 13.55
C ILE A 312 -2.29 -1.21 13.14
N MET A 313 -1.23 -1.63 12.42
CA MET A 313 -1.12 -3.00 11.91
C MET A 313 -0.92 -4.01 13.04
N ASP A 314 -0.15 -3.64 14.06
CA ASP A 314 0.05 -4.48 15.24
C ASP A 314 -1.26 -4.59 16.04
N PHE A 315 -1.96 -3.49 16.22
CA PHE A 315 -3.25 -3.46 16.91
C PHE A 315 -4.31 -4.30 16.17
N GLU A 316 -4.40 -4.18 14.84
CA GLU A 316 -5.29 -5.01 14.03
C GLU A 316 -4.93 -6.50 14.11
N ASN A 317 -3.64 -6.84 14.16
CA ASN A 317 -3.22 -8.24 14.31
C ASN A 317 -3.61 -8.78 15.69
N LYS A 318 -3.40 -8.05 16.77
CA LYS A 318 -3.87 -8.42 18.13
C LYS A 318 -5.38 -8.63 18.16
N TYR A 319 -6.13 -7.70 17.56
CA TYR A 319 -7.58 -7.82 17.44
C TYR A 319 -7.98 -9.09 16.66
N ASN A 320 -7.34 -9.36 15.54
CA ASN A 320 -7.63 -10.54 14.73
C ASN A 320 -7.24 -11.86 15.44
N GLU A 321 -6.12 -11.89 16.14
CA GLU A 321 -5.66 -13.04 16.92
C GLU A 321 -6.61 -13.32 18.07
N PHE A 322 -7.06 -12.29 18.76
CA PHE A 322 -7.94 -12.41 19.93
C PHE A 322 -9.35 -12.88 19.57
N PHE A 323 -9.94 -12.30 18.53
CA PHE A 323 -11.34 -12.55 18.18
C PHE A 323 -11.53 -13.56 17.06
N TYR A 324 -10.61 -13.66 16.09
CA TYR A 324 -10.82 -14.36 14.82
C TYR A 324 -9.87 -15.53 14.56
N HIS A 325 -9.31 -16.14 15.59
CA HIS A 325 -8.45 -17.34 15.44
C HIS A 325 -7.44 -17.22 14.28
N ASN A 326 -6.51 -16.29 14.36
CA ASN A 326 -5.49 -16.03 13.34
C ASN A 326 -6.03 -15.61 11.96
N GLY A 327 -7.18 -14.92 11.92
CA GLY A 327 -7.73 -14.34 10.70
C GLY A 327 -8.57 -15.29 9.84
N HIS A 328 -8.89 -16.47 10.36
CA HIS A 328 -9.93 -17.30 9.77
C HIS A 328 -11.30 -16.68 10.12
N TYR A 329 -11.80 -15.83 9.25
CA TYR A 329 -13.08 -15.12 9.38
C TYR A 329 -14.26 -16.09 9.40
N LEU A 330 -14.44 -16.76 10.50
CA LEU A 330 -15.70 -17.39 10.84
C LEU A 330 -16.56 -16.33 11.53
N SER A 331 -17.87 -16.34 11.26
CA SER A 331 -18.82 -15.53 12.05
C SER A 331 -18.65 -15.91 13.52
N VAL A 332 -18.02 -15.04 14.27
CA VAL A 332 -17.77 -15.26 15.70
C VAL A 332 -18.70 -14.35 16.47
N ASN A 333 -19.52 -14.92 17.34
CA ASN A 333 -20.22 -14.14 18.36
C ASN A 333 -19.18 -13.72 19.41
N ILE A 334 -18.89 -12.43 19.48
CA ILE A 334 -18.02 -11.85 20.50
C ILE A 334 -18.86 -11.58 21.73
N SER A 335 -18.61 -12.32 22.82
CA SER A 335 -19.29 -12.08 24.10
C SER A 335 -18.81 -10.76 24.72
N GLU A 336 -19.66 -10.14 25.55
CA GLU A 336 -19.31 -8.91 26.26
C GLU A 336 -18.08 -9.10 27.16
N SER A 337 -17.98 -10.26 27.85
CA SER A 337 -16.82 -10.58 28.67
C SER A 337 -15.54 -10.61 27.84
N LYS A 338 -15.54 -11.30 26.71
CA LYS A 338 -14.36 -11.37 25.82
C LYS A 338 -13.96 -9.99 25.26
N MET A 339 -14.93 -9.12 25.01
CA MET A 339 -14.64 -7.74 24.62
C MET A 339 -14.00 -6.95 25.78
N LYS A 340 -14.52 -7.11 27.01
CA LYS A 340 -13.94 -6.48 28.21
C LYS A 340 -12.49 -6.93 28.43
N ASP A 341 -12.23 -8.24 28.33
CA ASP A 341 -10.87 -8.78 28.47
C ASP A 341 -9.92 -8.15 27.44
N PHE A 342 -10.33 -8.03 26.18
CA PHE A 342 -9.53 -7.37 25.14
C PHE A 342 -9.27 -5.89 25.45
N LEU A 343 -10.28 -5.17 25.91
CA LEU A 343 -10.14 -3.76 26.26
C LEU A 343 -9.21 -3.56 27.46
N GLU A 344 -9.26 -4.43 28.46
CA GLU A 344 -8.35 -4.41 29.61
C GLU A 344 -6.90 -4.70 29.20
N GLU A 345 -6.67 -5.75 28.42
CA GLU A 345 -5.33 -6.10 27.93
C GLU A 345 -4.69 -4.99 27.08
N ASN A 346 -5.50 -4.23 26.35
CA ASN A 346 -5.04 -3.18 25.46
C ASN A 346 -5.28 -1.76 25.97
N LYS A 347 -5.68 -1.61 27.25
CA LYS A 347 -6.09 -0.33 27.84
C LYS A 347 -5.05 0.78 27.62
N ILE A 348 -3.79 0.55 27.92
CA ILE A 348 -2.72 1.53 27.77
C ILE A 348 -2.62 2.04 26.33
N THR A 349 -2.73 1.12 25.36
CA THR A 349 -2.66 1.46 23.93
C THR A 349 -3.89 2.26 23.49
N ILE A 350 -5.07 1.89 23.97
CA ILE A 350 -6.33 2.58 23.67
C ILE A 350 -6.37 3.96 24.33
N ASP A 351 -5.97 4.08 25.59
CA ASP A 351 -5.90 5.36 26.31
C ASP A 351 -4.91 6.34 25.64
N LYS A 352 -3.77 5.84 25.18
CA LYS A 352 -2.81 6.63 24.38
C LYS A 352 -3.45 7.15 23.09
N LEU A 353 -4.12 6.28 22.34
CA LEU A 353 -4.82 6.67 21.11
C LEU A 353 -5.91 7.71 21.38
N ALA A 354 -6.70 7.53 22.43
CA ALA A 354 -7.74 8.47 22.84
C ALA A 354 -7.13 9.84 23.18
N SER A 355 -6.04 9.86 23.94
CA SER A 355 -5.32 11.08 24.32
C SER A 355 -4.82 11.86 23.09
N GLU A 356 -4.29 11.16 22.07
CA GLU A 356 -3.82 11.84 20.85
C GLU A 356 -5.00 12.42 20.03
N PHE A 357 -6.14 11.74 19.98
CA PHE A 357 -7.36 12.31 19.39
C PHE A 357 -7.86 13.53 20.16
N GLU A 358 -7.86 13.48 21.49
CA GLU A 358 -8.25 14.62 22.34
C GLU A 358 -7.37 15.84 22.12
N LYS A 359 -6.03 15.65 22.05
CA LYS A 359 -5.09 16.73 21.72
C LYS A 359 -5.45 17.38 20.39
N LYS A 360 -5.72 16.56 19.37
CA LYS A 360 -6.07 17.06 18.04
C LYS A 360 -7.41 17.79 18.03
N ILE A 361 -8.41 17.30 18.77
CA ILE A 361 -9.71 17.95 18.91
C ILE A 361 -9.57 19.33 19.60
N LYS A 362 -8.72 19.46 20.60
CA LYS A 362 -8.47 20.74 21.27
C LYS A 362 -7.87 21.76 20.31
N GLN A 363 -6.92 21.36 19.46
CA GLN A 363 -6.34 22.21 18.42
C GLN A 363 -7.36 22.73 17.38
N PHE A 364 -8.52 22.07 17.24
CA PHE A 364 -9.61 22.55 16.36
C PHE A 364 -10.48 23.63 16.97
N ASN A 365 -10.46 23.77 18.27
CA ASN A 365 -11.32 24.70 19.00
C ASN A 365 -10.59 26.00 19.34
N GLU A 366 -9.29 26.03 19.10
CA GLU A 366 -8.41 27.21 19.13
C GLU A 366 -8.29 27.83 17.72
#